data_2ddeb5c5824e2deb6a202e2e3002c5e7
#
_entry.id   2ddeb5c5824e2deb6a202e2e3002c5e7
#
_cell.length_a   1.000
_cell.length_b   1.000
_cell.length_c   1.000
_cell.angle_alpha   90.00
_cell.angle_beta   90.00
_cell.angle_gamma   90.00
#
_symmetry.space_group_name_H-M   'P 1'
#
loop_
_entity.id
_entity.type
_entity.pdbx_description
1 polymer ?
#
loop_
_entity_poly.entity_id
_entity_poly.type
_entity_poly.pdbx_seq_one_letter_code
_entity_poly.pdbx_strand_id
1 'polypeptide(L)'
;MPESAAAAEVARANALSAGVKVRVLTGDMFAPVAEEKFDVIVSNPPYIPTADIRTLDEKVRVFEPVSALDGGADGLDFYRVIAAEAGAHLTEGGVLLLEFGEGQADALKEMFAEYATEVYTDMQGAERILRAEKKQ
;
A
#
# COMPACT_ATOMS: atom_id res chain seq x y z
N MET A 1 0.57 -4.78 -6.28
CA MET A 1 0.79 -5.97 -7.14
C MET A 1 0.77 -7.23 -6.28
N PRO A 2 0.13 -8.30 -6.73
CA PRO A 2 0.12 -9.54 -5.96
C PRO A 2 1.50 -10.20 -5.95
N GLU A 3 1.84 -10.80 -4.82
CA GLU A 3 3.06 -11.59 -4.70
C GLU A 3 2.85 -13.03 -5.15
N SER A 4 1.61 -13.53 -5.12
CA SER A 4 1.31 -14.91 -5.46
C SER A 4 0.77 -15.04 -6.88
N ALA A 5 1.15 -16.13 -7.55
CA ALA A 5 0.62 -16.46 -8.87
C ALA A 5 -0.89 -16.69 -8.85
N ALA A 6 -1.41 -17.28 -7.76
CA ALA A 6 -2.84 -17.51 -7.61
C ALA A 6 -3.63 -16.20 -7.52
N ALA A 7 -3.15 -15.24 -6.75
CA ALA A 7 -3.77 -13.92 -6.65
C ALA A 7 -3.71 -13.19 -8.01
N ALA A 8 -2.61 -13.31 -8.73
CA ALA A 8 -2.46 -12.70 -10.05
C ALA A 8 -3.46 -13.28 -11.05
N GLU A 9 -3.70 -14.60 -11.02
CA GLU A 9 -4.70 -15.23 -11.89
C GLU A 9 -6.11 -14.71 -11.60
N VAL A 10 -6.49 -14.55 -10.33
CA VAL A 10 -7.78 -14.00 -9.94
C VAL A 10 -7.90 -12.55 -10.44
N ALA A 11 -6.86 -11.75 -10.28
CA ALA A 11 -6.87 -10.36 -10.74
C ALA A 11 -7.05 -10.27 -12.27
N ARG A 12 -6.36 -11.13 -13.03
CA ARG A 12 -6.51 -11.19 -14.49
C ARG A 12 -7.91 -11.60 -14.91
N ALA A 13 -8.48 -12.59 -14.23
CA ALA A 13 -9.83 -13.04 -14.51
C ALA A 13 -10.86 -11.95 -14.21
N ASN A 14 -10.70 -11.24 -13.11
CA ASN A 14 -11.58 -10.13 -12.75
C ASN A 14 -11.49 -8.97 -13.73
N ALA A 15 -10.29 -8.62 -14.19
CA ALA A 15 -10.11 -7.59 -15.22
C ALA A 15 -10.80 -7.97 -16.53
N LEU A 16 -10.66 -9.22 -16.94
CA LEU A 16 -11.31 -9.74 -18.16
C LEU A 16 -12.84 -9.70 -18.03
N SER A 17 -13.37 -10.15 -16.90
CA SER A 17 -14.82 -10.12 -16.62
C SER A 17 -15.38 -8.71 -16.61
N ALA A 18 -14.63 -7.75 -16.09
CA ALA A 18 -15.03 -6.34 -16.03
C ALA A 18 -14.86 -5.62 -17.37
N GLY A 19 -14.22 -6.24 -18.36
CA GLY A 19 -13.97 -5.63 -19.65
C GLY A 19 -12.98 -4.49 -19.63
N VAL A 20 -12.05 -4.49 -18.67
CA VAL A 20 -11.03 -3.45 -18.52
C VAL A 20 -9.65 -3.97 -18.87
N LYS A 21 -8.78 -3.07 -19.34
CA LYS A 21 -7.39 -3.38 -19.64
C LYS A 21 -6.56 -3.09 -18.41
N VAL A 22 -6.08 -4.14 -17.76
CA VAL A 22 -5.20 -4.04 -16.59
C VAL A 22 -3.99 -4.93 -16.82
N ARG A 23 -2.80 -4.38 -16.62
CA ARG A 23 -1.57 -5.15 -16.67
C ARG A 23 -1.29 -5.68 -15.27
N VAL A 24 -1.41 -6.98 -15.09
CA VAL A 24 -1.18 -7.64 -13.80
C VAL A 24 0.22 -8.22 -13.78
N LEU A 25 1.03 -7.78 -12.83
CA LEU A 25 2.42 -8.22 -12.65
C LEU A 25 2.57 -8.87 -11.29
N THR A 26 3.44 -9.87 -11.21
CA THR A 26 3.75 -10.57 -9.97
C THR A 26 5.17 -10.24 -9.55
N GLY A 27 5.38 -9.98 -8.28
CA GLY A 27 6.71 -9.70 -7.74
C GLY A 27 6.66 -8.98 -6.41
N ASP A 28 7.83 -8.61 -5.91
CA ASP A 28 7.98 -7.92 -4.63
C ASP A 28 8.03 -6.41 -4.86
N MET A 29 7.04 -5.71 -4.29
CA MET A 29 6.95 -4.24 -4.29
C MET A 29 7.16 -3.64 -5.69
N PHE A 30 8.18 -2.78 -5.87
CA PHE A 30 8.42 -2.10 -7.13
C PHE A 30 9.29 -2.90 -8.13
N ALA A 31 9.80 -4.06 -7.75
CA ALA A 31 10.68 -4.85 -8.61
C ALA A 31 10.11 -5.10 -10.02
N PRO A 32 8.81 -5.48 -10.18
CA PRO A 32 8.24 -5.71 -11.52
C PRO A 32 8.15 -4.47 -12.41
N VAL A 33 8.26 -3.27 -11.84
CA VAL A 33 8.14 -1.99 -12.56
C VAL A 33 9.40 -1.12 -12.40
N ALA A 34 10.56 -1.77 -12.28
CA ALA A 34 11.83 -1.14 -11.88
C ALA A 34 12.19 0.16 -12.63
N GLU A 35 11.81 0.28 -13.90
CA GLU A 35 12.14 1.45 -14.73
C GLU A 35 10.93 2.29 -15.12
N GLU A 36 9.77 1.98 -14.58
CA GLU A 36 8.53 2.68 -14.93
C GLU A 36 8.22 3.81 -13.96
N LYS A 37 7.58 4.86 -14.48
CA LYS A 37 7.08 5.98 -13.68
C LYS A 37 5.59 6.16 -13.90
N PHE A 38 4.89 6.55 -12.83
CA PHE A 38 3.45 6.68 -12.82
C PHE A 38 3.03 8.05 -12.30
N ASP A 39 1.89 8.51 -12.77
CA ASP A 39 1.28 9.76 -12.28
C ASP A 39 0.62 9.58 -10.92
N VAL A 40 0.09 8.38 -10.67
CA VAL A 40 -0.57 8.03 -9.41
C VAL A 40 -0.19 6.62 -9.01
N ILE A 41 0.21 6.46 -7.77
CA ILE A 41 0.44 5.15 -7.14
C ILE A 41 -0.51 5.02 -5.96
N VAL A 42 -1.26 3.93 -5.91
CA VAL A 42 -2.19 3.65 -4.81
C VAL A 42 -1.76 2.35 -4.14
N SER A 43 -1.71 2.34 -2.83
CA SER A 43 -1.36 1.13 -2.08
C SER A 43 -2.13 1.03 -0.78
N ASN A 44 -2.52 -0.20 -0.46
CA ASN A 44 -3.02 -0.60 0.85
C ASN A 44 -2.12 -1.72 1.36
N PRO A 45 -0.90 -1.39 1.82
CA PRO A 45 0.03 -2.41 2.27
C PRO A 45 -0.36 -2.99 3.63
N PRO A 46 0.16 -4.18 4.00
CA PRO A 46 -0.01 -4.71 5.34
C PRO A 46 0.54 -3.72 6.38
N TYR A 47 -0.26 -3.41 7.40
CA TYR A 47 0.12 -2.39 8.39
C TYR A 47 -0.08 -2.83 9.84
N ILE A 48 -0.48 -4.07 10.09
CA ILE A 48 -0.71 -4.57 11.45
C ILE A 48 0.62 -5.04 12.04
N PRO A 49 1.01 -4.54 13.23
CA PRO A 49 2.22 -5.05 13.89
C PRO A 49 2.13 -6.55 14.11
N THR A 50 3.23 -7.25 13.91
CA THR A 50 3.28 -8.72 13.99
C THR A 50 2.67 -9.26 15.29
N ALA A 51 3.00 -8.62 16.41
CA ALA A 51 2.49 -9.06 17.72
C ALA A 51 0.97 -8.92 17.83
N ASP A 52 0.36 -7.96 17.12
CA ASP A 52 -1.08 -7.69 17.21
C ASP A 52 -1.91 -8.66 16.37
N ILE A 53 -1.30 -9.37 15.43
CA ILE A 53 -2.02 -10.34 14.59
C ILE A 53 -2.67 -11.42 15.43
N ARG A 54 -2.05 -11.81 16.54
CA ARG A 54 -2.58 -12.83 17.45
C ARG A 54 -3.86 -12.41 18.15
N THR A 55 -4.11 -11.12 18.27
CA THR A 55 -5.28 -10.55 18.96
C THR A 55 -6.42 -10.21 18.00
N LEU A 56 -6.21 -10.44 16.70
CA LEU A 56 -7.25 -10.18 15.71
C LEU A 56 -8.40 -11.18 15.87
N ASP A 57 -9.59 -10.73 15.47
CA ASP A 57 -10.76 -11.58 15.39
C ASP A 57 -10.43 -12.84 14.57
N GLU A 58 -10.84 -14.00 15.09
CA GLU A 58 -10.56 -15.28 14.46
C GLU A 58 -11.06 -15.34 13.01
N LYS A 59 -12.18 -14.70 12.72
CA LYS A 59 -12.72 -14.63 11.36
C LYS A 59 -11.77 -13.92 10.40
N VAL A 60 -11.16 -12.82 10.83
CA VAL A 60 -10.16 -12.10 10.03
C VAL A 60 -8.93 -12.99 9.81
N ARG A 61 -8.46 -13.68 10.85
CA ARG A 61 -7.30 -14.56 10.76
C ARG A 61 -7.51 -15.77 9.86
N VAL A 62 -8.74 -16.27 9.79
CA VAL A 62 -9.08 -17.45 8.96
C VAL A 62 -9.22 -17.09 7.49
N PHE A 63 -9.82 -15.95 7.19
CA PHE A 63 -10.15 -15.56 5.82
C PHE A 63 -9.13 -14.65 5.14
N GLU A 64 -8.30 -13.94 5.93
CA GLU A 64 -7.25 -13.09 5.39
C GLU A 64 -5.88 -13.76 5.63
N PRO A 65 -5.05 -13.93 4.58
CA PRO A 65 -3.72 -14.47 4.80
C PRO A 65 -2.87 -13.53 5.66
N VAL A 66 -2.03 -14.10 6.53
CA VAL A 66 -1.14 -13.33 7.41
C VAL A 66 -0.28 -12.36 6.59
N SER A 67 0.19 -12.78 5.42
CA SER A 67 0.99 -11.92 4.54
C SER A 67 0.25 -10.67 4.06
N ALA A 68 -1.09 -10.68 4.07
CA ALA A 68 -1.89 -9.51 3.72
C ALA A 68 -2.11 -8.57 4.92
N LEU A 69 -1.76 -8.99 6.13
CA LEU A 69 -2.02 -8.27 7.38
C LEU A 69 -0.74 -7.82 8.08
N ASP A 70 0.32 -8.64 8.01
CA ASP A 70 1.55 -8.43 8.78
C ASP A 70 2.41 -7.32 8.19
N GLY A 71 2.46 -6.18 8.87
CA GLY A 71 3.28 -5.03 8.51
C GLY A 71 4.66 -5.01 9.15
N GLY A 72 5.08 -6.09 9.80
CA GLY A 72 6.35 -6.15 10.51
C GLY A 72 6.22 -5.79 11.98
N ALA A 73 7.34 -5.66 12.67
CA ALA A 73 7.38 -5.49 14.13
C ALA A 73 6.54 -4.30 14.62
N ASP A 74 6.58 -3.16 13.92
CA ASP A 74 5.81 -1.96 14.26
C ASP A 74 4.67 -1.66 13.27
N GLY A 75 4.45 -2.54 12.29
CA GLY A 75 3.43 -2.35 11.27
C GLY A 75 3.82 -1.41 10.14
N LEU A 76 5.07 -0.95 10.09
CA LEU A 76 5.50 0.10 9.15
C LEU A 76 6.52 -0.36 8.11
N ASP A 77 6.85 -1.65 8.06
CA ASP A 77 7.90 -2.14 7.16
C ASP A 77 7.67 -1.79 5.70
N PHE A 78 6.46 -2.01 5.19
CA PHE A 78 6.14 -1.72 3.79
C PHE A 78 6.16 -0.22 3.49
N TYR A 79 5.74 0.60 4.45
CA TYR A 79 5.80 2.06 4.29
C TYR A 79 7.22 2.57 4.18
N ARG A 80 8.16 1.95 4.88
CA ARG A 80 9.60 2.31 4.76
C ARG A 80 10.12 2.04 3.37
N VAL A 81 9.76 0.90 2.79
CA VAL A 81 10.13 0.56 1.41
C VAL A 81 9.51 1.56 0.43
N ILE A 82 8.23 1.86 0.60
CA ILE A 82 7.53 2.81 -0.26
C ILE A 82 8.15 4.20 -0.16
N ALA A 83 8.44 4.67 1.05
CA ALA A 83 9.07 5.98 1.25
C ALA A 83 10.44 6.07 0.58
N ALA A 84 11.22 4.99 0.60
CA ALA A 84 12.54 4.95 0.00
C ALA A 84 12.50 4.86 -1.54
N GLU A 85 11.52 4.16 -2.11
CA GLU A 85 11.54 3.78 -3.52
C GLU A 85 10.49 4.47 -4.40
N ALA A 86 9.36 4.88 -3.83
CA ALA A 86 8.24 5.42 -4.64
C ALA A 86 8.62 6.65 -5.46
N GLY A 87 9.51 7.50 -4.96
CA GLY A 87 9.93 8.70 -5.67
C GLY A 87 10.54 8.42 -7.04
N ALA A 88 11.25 7.30 -7.17
CA ALA A 88 11.84 6.88 -8.45
C ALA A 88 10.78 6.40 -9.45
N HIS A 89 9.57 6.07 -8.97
CA HIS A 89 8.47 5.55 -9.77
C HIS A 89 7.32 6.55 -9.94
N LEU A 90 7.50 7.78 -9.49
CA LEU A 90 6.53 8.86 -9.67
C LEU A 90 7.05 9.89 -10.67
N THR A 91 6.17 10.37 -11.54
CA THR A 91 6.45 11.53 -12.39
C THR A 91 6.52 12.78 -11.52
N GLU A 92 7.06 13.88 -12.07
CA GLU A 92 7.03 15.18 -11.39
C GLU A 92 5.57 15.58 -11.13
N GLY A 93 5.27 15.95 -9.89
CA GLY A 93 3.89 16.21 -9.49
C GLY A 93 3.05 14.96 -9.31
N GLY A 94 3.64 13.78 -9.44
CA GLY A 94 2.96 12.51 -9.21
C GLY A 94 2.51 12.34 -7.78
N VAL A 95 1.44 11.59 -7.57
CA VAL A 95 0.77 11.43 -6.29
C VAL A 95 0.78 9.99 -5.82
N LEU A 96 1.13 9.79 -4.56
CA LEU A 96 1.06 8.51 -3.87
C LEU A 96 -0.11 8.56 -2.89
N LEU A 97 -0.98 7.56 -2.93
CA LEU A 97 -2.09 7.41 -2.00
C LEU A 97 -1.91 6.11 -1.21
N LEU A 98 -1.81 6.22 0.10
CA LEU A 98 -1.59 5.09 0.98
C LEU A 98 -2.70 4.98 2.02
N GLU A 99 -3.28 3.81 2.15
CA GLU A 99 -4.11 3.49 3.30
C GLU A 99 -3.23 3.07 4.48
N PHE A 100 -3.63 3.44 5.69
CA PHE A 100 -2.87 3.09 6.89
C PHE A 100 -3.80 2.81 8.07
N GLY A 101 -3.25 2.24 9.13
CA GLY A 101 -3.97 1.87 10.33
C GLY A 101 -3.99 2.95 11.39
N GLU A 102 -4.83 2.72 12.40
CA GLU A 102 -4.99 3.64 13.52
C GLU A 102 -3.66 3.93 14.21
N GLY A 103 -3.42 5.20 14.50
CA GLY A 103 -2.23 5.65 15.22
C GLY A 103 -0.96 5.78 14.40
N GLN A 104 -1.01 5.53 13.10
CA GLN A 104 0.19 5.56 12.24
C GLN A 104 0.43 6.88 11.52
N ALA A 105 -0.53 7.81 11.56
CA ALA A 105 -0.46 9.03 10.76
C ALA A 105 0.81 9.86 11.01
N ASP A 106 1.17 10.08 12.27
CA ASP A 106 2.33 10.92 12.61
C ASP A 106 3.65 10.30 12.12
N ALA A 107 3.80 8.99 12.30
CA ALA A 107 4.98 8.28 11.82
C ALA A 107 5.09 8.35 10.29
N LEU A 108 3.97 8.24 9.58
CA LEU A 108 3.95 8.33 8.13
C LEU A 108 4.26 9.74 7.64
N LYS A 109 3.73 10.78 8.28
CA LYS A 109 4.06 12.17 7.93
C LYS A 109 5.56 12.44 8.06
N GLU A 110 6.18 11.92 9.11
CA GLU A 110 7.62 12.03 9.30
C GLU A 110 8.39 11.27 8.23
N MET A 111 7.97 10.05 7.93
CA MET A 111 8.58 9.17 6.94
C MET A 111 8.53 9.77 5.52
N PHE A 112 7.44 10.48 5.20
CA PHE A 112 7.22 11.12 3.91
C PHE A 112 7.43 12.64 3.95
N ALA A 113 8.30 13.12 4.82
CA ALA A 113 8.56 14.55 5.03
C ALA A 113 9.06 15.27 3.76
N GLU A 114 9.68 14.54 2.82
CA GLU A 114 10.15 15.10 1.56
C GLU A 114 9.03 15.32 0.53
N TYR A 115 7.83 14.83 0.83
CA TYR A 115 6.64 15.01 0.00
C TYR A 115 5.73 16.07 0.58
N ALA A 116 4.89 16.66 -0.28
CA ALA A 116 3.78 17.48 0.21
C ALA A 116 2.65 16.53 0.62
N THR A 117 2.35 16.45 1.90
CA THR A 117 1.42 15.46 2.43
C THR A 117 0.11 16.04 2.93
N GLU A 118 -0.97 15.28 2.77
CA GLU A 118 -2.28 15.51 3.38
C GLU A 118 -2.81 14.19 3.92
N VAL A 119 -3.56 14.24 5.00
CA VAL A 119 -4.20 13.07 5.59
C VAL A 119 -5.71 13.23 5.48
N TYR A 120 -6.38 12.19 5.00
CA TYR A 120 -7.84 12.15 4.88
C TYR A 120 -8.43 11.18 5.89
N THR A 121 -9.58 11.56 6.43
CA THR A 121 -10.33 10.74 7.37
C THR A 121 -11.42 9.96 6.66
N ASP A 122 -11.81 8.83 7.25
CA ASP A 122 -12.98 8.10 6.79
C ASP A 122 -14.28 8.78 7.30
N MET A 123 -15.41 8.16 6.99
CA MET A 123 -16.73 8.71 7.40
C MET A 123 -16.94 8.71 8.90
N GLN A 124 -16.14 7.98 9.66
CA GLN A 124 -16.21 7.89 11.12
C GLN A 124 -15.20 8.83 11.80
N GLY A 125 -14.43 9.57 11.02
CA GLY A 125 -13.46 10.52 11.53
C GLY A 125 -12.08 9.92 11.84
N ALA A 126 -11.83 8.65 11.48
CA ALA A 126 -10.52 8.04 11.66
C ALA A 126 -9.61 8.37 10.48
N GLU A 127 -8.39 8.77 10.78
CA GLU A 127 -7.39 9.03 9.73
C GLU A 127 -7.00 7.72 9.05
N ARG A 128 -7.12 7.64 7.72
CA ARG A 128 -6.96 6.39 6.98
C ARG A 128 -6.14 6.49 5.71
N ILE A 129 -6.01 7.68 5.12
CA ILE A 129 -5.32 7.84 3.83
C ILE A 129 -4.31 8.96 3.91
N LEU A 130 -3.09 8.66 3.50
CA LEU A 130 -2.04 9.65 3.28
C LEU A 130 -1.94 9.93 1.78
N ARG A 131 -2.07 11.19 1.40
CA ARG A 131 -1.75 11.66 0.07
C ARG A 131 -0.38 12.31 0.12
N ALA A 132 0.54 11.81 -0.67
CA ALA A 132 1.90 12.34 -0.75
C ALA A 132 2.19 12.75 -2.20
N GLU A 133 2.35 14.04 -2.43
CA GLU A 133 2.67 14.58 -3.75
C GLU A 133 4.17 14.80 -3.86
N LYS A 134 4.77 14.28 -4.94
CA LYS A 134 6.19 14.44 -5.19
C LYS A 134 6.49 15.91 -5.49
N LYS A 135 7.33 16.50 -4.67
CA LYS A 135 7.78 17.90 -4.88
C LYS A 135 8.66 17.98 -6.12
N GLN A 136 8.46 19.03 -6.85
CA GLN A 136 9.26 19.34 -8.04
C GLN A 136 10.61 19.95 -7.66
#